data_0cd95a727a80e8718ae8b33ef1c8d9f5
#
_entry.id   0cd95a727a80e8718ae8b33ef1c8d9f5
#
_cell.length_a   1.000
_cell.length_b   1.000
_cell.length_c   1.000
_cell.angle_alpha   90.00
_cell.angle_beta   90.00
_cell.angle_gamma   90.00
#
_symmetry.space_group_name_H-M   'P 1'
#
loop_
_entity.id
_entity.type
_entity.pdbx_description
1 polymer ?
#
loop_
_entity_poly.entity_id
_entity_poly.type
_entity_poly.pdbx_seq_one_letter_code
_entity_poly.pdbx_strand_id
1 'polypeptide(L)'
;MEAIEAMETCRAIRYLKPDPVPQALIEKLIYAATRASSPGNSQGWDFVVLSDRSTKEKLGPVLRERLLPLVQSMPNPPGSVARMIDGAQHLLHEFENVPVWIIVCGKKVYPPGAATDQMVDAALYPAAQNLIVAARSLGLGTTFTTFQVATESEMRNVLGIPDDASIAVCIAVGYPDRPFGPVKRKPVAEVIHWDRW
;
A
#
# COMPACT_ATOMS: atom_id res chain seq x y z
N MET A 1 -8.18 -20.13 -2.75
CA MET A 1 -7.90 -19.31 -3.96
C MET A 1 -6.48 -19.62 -4.39
N GLU A 2 -6.30 -19.95 -5.64
CA GLU A 2 -4.98 -20.18 -6.22
C GLU A 2 -4.18 -18.86 -6.33
N ALA A 3 -2.84 -18.94 -6.29
CA ALA A 3 -1.99 -17.76 -6.27
C ALA A 3 -2.18 -16.87 -7.53
N ILE A 4 -2.26 -17.47 -8.70
CA ILE A 4 -2.47 -16.74 -9.96
C ILE A 4 -3.84 -16.06 -9.98
N GLU A 5 -4.90 -16.75 -9.55
CA GLU A 5 -6.25 -16.17 -9.42
C GLU A 5 -6.25 -14.95 -8.48
N ALA A 6 -5.54 -15.04 -7.36
CA ALA A 6 -5.40 -13.91 -6.45
C ALA A 6 -4.71 -12.71 -7.14
N MET A 7 -3.62 -12.95 -7.88
CA MET A 7 -2.89 -11.92 -8.64
C MET A 7 -3.73 -11.30 -9.76
N GLU A 8 -4.54 -12.10 -10.46
CA GLU A 8 -5.42 -11.64 -11.54
C GLU A 8 -6.57 -10.76 -11.07
N THR A 9 -6.91 -10.81 -9.78
CA THR A 9 -8.07 -10.13 -9.21
C THR A 9 -7.76 -9.15 -8.08
N CYS A 10 -6.49 -9.01 -7.65
CA CYS A 10 -6.06 -8.05 -6.62
C CYS A 10 -5.92 -6.63 -7.18
N ARG A 11 -7.03 -6.04 -7.58
CA ARG A 11 -7.04 -4.63 -8.01
C ARG A 11 -7.23 -3.70 -6.82
N ALA A 12 -6.89 -2.41 -6.99
CA ALA A 12 -7.14 -1.39 -5.98
C ALA A 12 -8.64 -1.26 -5.68
N ILE A 13 -9.01 -1.50 -4.43
CA ILE A 13 -10.36 -1.30 -3.88
C ILE A 13 -10.31 -0.10 -2.94
N ARG A 14 -10.86 1.04 -3.39
CA ARG A 14 -10.83 2.32 -2.66
C ARG A 14 -12.10 2.59 -1.86
N TYR A 15 -13.14 1.80 -2.09
CA TYR A 15 -14.40 1.82 -1.35
C TYR A 15 -14.40 0.62 -0.40
N LEU A 16 -14.18 0.90 0.86
CA LEU A 16 -14.07 -0.09 1.93
C LEU A 16 -15.18 0.12 2.94
N LYS A 17 -15.73 -0.96 3.46
CA LYS A 17 -16.69 -0.92 4.56
C LYS A 17 -15.97 -0.51 5.85
N PRO A 18 -16.65 0.17 6.78
CA PRO A 18 -16.05 0.57 8.06
C PRO A 18 -15.92 -0.59 9.07
N ASP A 19 -16.36 -1.80 8.68
CA ASP A 19 -16.32 -2.97 9.54
C ASP A 19 -14.89 -3.28 10.00
N PRO A 20 -14.65 -3.54 11.29
CA PRO A 20 -13.32 -3.79 11.82
C PRO A 20 -12.71 -5.06 11.22
N VAL A 21 -11.43 -5.00 10.87
CA VAL A 21 -10.66 -6.16 10.42
C VAL A 21 -10.06 -6.83 11.66
N PRO A 22 -10.34 -8.13 11.91
CA PRO A 22 -9.78 -8.85 13.05
C PRO A 22 -8.25 -8.84 13.06
N GLN A 23 -7.66 -8.65 14.24
CA GLN A 23 -6.21 -8.65 14.42
C GLN A 23 -5.53 -9.88 13.82
N ALA A 24 -6.11 -11.06 13.99
CA ALA A 24 -5.58 -12.29 13.41
C ALA A 24 -5.50 -12.28 11.87
N LEU A 25 -6.36 -11.55 11.19
CA LEU A 25 -6.24 -11.36 9.74
C LEU A 25 -5.12 -10.38 9.40
N ILE A 26 -4.98 -9.29 10.17
CA ILE A 26 -3.88 -8.34 10.00
C ILE A 26 -2.53 -9.04 10.18
N GLU A 27 -2.38 -9.84 11.22
CA GLU A 27 -1.18 -10.64 11.46
C GLU A 27 -0.87 -11.62 10.32
N LYS A 28 -1.90 -12.25 9.72
CA LYS A 28 -1.73 -13.08 8.52
C LYS A 28 -1.24 -12.27 7.31
N LEU A 29 -1.69 -11.03 7.15
CA LEU A 29 -1.21 -10.14 6.09
C LEU A 29 0.26 -9.79 6.28
N ILE A 30 0.65 -9.43 7.50
CA ILE A 30 2.05 -9.14 7.84
C ILE A 30 2.91 -10.39 7.67
N TYR A 31 2.42 -11.55 8.12
CA TYR A 31 3.11 -12.83 7.89
C TYR A 31 3.37 -13.05 6.40
N ALA A 32 2.36 -12.87 5.53
CA ALA A 32 2.53 -13.02 4.09
C ALA A 32 3.55 -12.00 3.52
N ALA A 33 3.50 -10.75 3.99
CA ALA A 33 4.47 -9.72 3.63
C ALA A 33 5.90 -10.16 3.92
N THR A 34 6.15 -10.73 5.10
CA THR A 34 7.49 -11.22 5.50
C THR A 34 7.95 -12.47 4.75
N ARG A 35 7.14 -13.06 3.86
CA ARG A 35 7.57 -14.16 2.95
C ARG A 35 8.14 -13.64 1.64
N ALA A 36 8.21 -12.33 1.46
CA ALA A 36 8.86 -11.73 0.32
C ALA A 36 10.37 -12.00 0.31
N SER A 37 10.97 -11.96 -0.88
CA SER A 37 12.42 -11.92 -0.99
C SER A 37 12.95 -10.58 -0.46
N SER A 38 14.09 -10.62 0.21
CA SER A 38 14.84 -9.42 0.58
C SER A 38 16.33 -9.59 0.26
N PRO A 39 17.02 -8.56 -0.20
CA PRO A 39 18.44 -8.64 -0.53
C PRO A 39 19.26 -9.18 0.65
N GLY A 40 20.03 -10.24 0.41
CA GLY A 40 20.83 -10.90 1.45
C GLY A 40 20.01 -11.49 2.61
N ASN A 41 18.71 -11.74 2.45
CA ASN A 41 17.78 -12.10 3.52
C ASN A 41 17.86 -11.12 4.72
N SER A 42 18.07 -9.85 4.41
CA SER A 42 18.30 -8.81 5.42
C SER A 42 17.06 -8.43 6.23
N GLN A 43 15.86 -8.68 5.67
CA GLN A 43 14.56 -8.51 6.33
C GLN A 43 14.38 -7.13 6.99
N GLY A 44 14.86 -6.08 6.30
CA GLY A 44 14.89 -4.71 6.82
C GLY A 44 13.52 -4.00 6.83
N TRP A 45 12.42 -4.73 6.75
CA TRP A 45 11.05 -4.21 6.78
C TRP A 45 10.52 -4.06 8.21
N ASP A 46 9.70 -3.03 8.38
CA ASP A 46 8.84 -2.78 9.54
C ASP A 46 7.44 -2.41 9.05
N PHE A 47 6.41 -2.68 9.84
CA PHE A 47 5.02 -2.40 9.48
C PHE A 47 4.34 -1.63 10.60
N VAL A 48 3.90 -0.40 10.31
CA VAL A 48 3.04 0.34 11.24
C VAL A 48 1.59 0.04 10.88
N VAL A 49 0.87 -0.58 11.82
CA VAL A 49 -0.56 -0.87 11.68
C VAL A 49 -1.35 0.23 12.38
N LEU A 50 -2.03 1.05 11.59
CA LEU A 50 -2.84 2.16 12.07
C LEU A 50 -4.33 1.77 12.03
N SER A 51 -4.87 1.34 13.15
CA SER A 51 -6.29 1.03 13.37
C SER A 51 -6.96 2.00 14.33
N ASP A 52 -6.19 2.66 15.20
CA ASP A 52 -6.70 3.61 16.18
C ASP A 52 -7.31 4.86 15.54
N ARG A 53 -8.58 5.12 15.87
CA ARG A 53 -9.33 6.23 15.31
C ARG A 53 -8.74 7.59 15.69
N SER A 54 -8.30 7.74 16.94
CA SER A 54 -7.76 9.03 17.42
C SER A 54 -6.49 9.43 16.68
N THR A 55 -5.63 8.45 16.35
CA THR A 55 -4.43 8.65 15.55
C THR A 55 -4.77 8.97 14.09
N LYS A 56 -5.78 8.31 13.52
CA LYS A 56 -6.28 8.62 12.18
C LYS A 56 -6.86 10.05 12.09
N GLU A 57 -7.58 10.50 13.13
CA GLU A 57 -8.14 11.85 13.24
C GLU A 57 -7.06 12.94 13.34
N LYS A 58 -5.88 12.63 13.85
CA LYS A 58 -4.72 13.55 13.82
C LYS A 58 -4.09 13.64 12.43
N LEU A 59 -4.05 12.55 11.69
CA LEU A 59 -3.35 12.46 10.41
C LEU A 59 -4.25 12.84 9.22
N GLY A 60 -5.52 12.47 9.24
CA GLY A 60 -6.44 12.66 8.12
C GLY A 60 -6.59 14.10 7.63
N PRO A 61 -6.75 15.12 8.51
CA PRO A 61 -6.82 16.53 8.09
C PRO A 61 -5.57 16.97 7.33
N VAL A 62 -4.40 16.59 7.81
CA VAL A 62 -3.11 16.94 7.17
C VAL A 62 -2.98 16.27 5.79
N LEU A 63 -3.36 15.00 5.68
CA LEU A 63 -3.37 14.31 4.40
C LEU A 63 -4.32 14.99 3.41
N ARG A 64 -5.51 15.38 3.84
CA ARG A 64 -6.46 16.10 2.99
C ARG A 64 -5.91 17.46 2.53
N GLU A 65 -5.39 18.25 3.44
CA GLU A 65 -4.82 19.56 3.12
C GLU A 65 -3.72 19.47 2.06
N ARG A 66 -2.81 18.49 2.19
CA ARG A 66 -1.67 18.33 1.28
C ARG A 66 -2.00 17.63 -0.02
N LEU A 67 -2.84 16.61 0.02
CA LEU A 67 -3.02 15.69 -1.12
C LEU A 67 -4.25 16.01 -1.98
N LEU A 68 -5.35 16.54 -1.41
CA LEU A 68 -6.53 16.85 -2.23
C LEU A 68 -6.23 17.85 -3.35
N PRO A 69 -5.51 18.96 -3.13
CA PRO A 69 -5.17 19.87 -4.21
C PRO A 69 -4.35 19.19 -5.32
N LEU A 70 -3.42 18.30 -4.95
CA LEU A 70 -2.60 17.56 -5.90
C LEU A 70 -3.45 16.60 -6.74
N VAL A 71 -4.34 15.85 -6.10
CA VAL A 71 -5.24 14.91 -6.80
C VAL A 71 -6.21 15.66 -7.71
N GLN A 72 -6.74 16.80 -7.27
CA GLN A 72 -7.68 17.62 -8.03
C GLN A 72 -7.03 18.31 -9.24
N SER A 73 -5.73 18.63 -9.16
CA SER A 73 -4.97 19.23 -10.27
C SER A 73 -4.56 18.23 -11.35
N MET A 74 -4.74 16.93 -11.13
CA MET A 74 -4.37 15.90 -12.11
C MET A 74 -5.26 15.98 -13.36
N PRO A 75 -4.69 15.79 -14.58
CA PRO A 75 -5.50 15.62 -15.78
C PRO A 75 -6.53 14.51 -15.58
N ASN A 76 -7.80 14.81 -15.83
CA ASN A 76 -8.90 13.89 -15.54
C ASN A 76 -9.65 13.48 -16.84
N PRO A 77 -9.02 12.74 -17.76
CA PRO A 77 -9.71 12.20 -18.94
C PRO A 77 -10.71 11.11 -18.50
N PRO A 78 -11.84 10.96 -19.23
CA PRO A 78 -12.82 9.93 -18.92
C PRO A 78 -12.23 8.52 -18.87
N GLY A 79 -12.77 7.66 -18.01
CA GLY A 79 -12.40 6.22 -17.94
C GLY A 79 -11.65 5.80 -16.68
N SER A 80 -10.52 5.12 -16.83
CA SER A 80 -9.79 4.54 -15.70
C SER A 80 -9.12 5.60 -14.83
N VAL A 81 -8.64 6.69 -15.43
CA VAL A 81 -8.00 7.79 -14.72
C VAL A 81 -9.02 8.53 -13.86
N ALA A 82 -10.19 8.89 -14.41
CA ALA A 82 -11.27 9.51 -13.64
C ALA A 82 -11.64 8.66 -12.42
N ARG A 83 -11.88 7.36 -12.62
CA ARG A 83 -12.19 6.45 -11.49
C ARG A 83 -11.06 6.35 -10.46
N MET A 84 -9.81 6.49 -10.88
CA MET A 84 -8.66 6.51 -9.97
C MET A 84 -8.66 7.80 -9.15
N ILE A 85 -8.89 8.94 -9.76
CA ILE A 85 -8.96 10.26 -9.11
C ILE A 85 -10.12 10.29 -8.12
N ASP A 86 -11.34 9.92 -8.56
CA ASP A 86 -12.52 9.87 -7.69
C ASP A 86 -12.29 8.96 -6.48
N GLY A 87 -11.69 7.79 -6.70
CA GLY A 87 -11.38 6.87 -5.62
C GLY A 87 -10.27 7.37 -4.68
N ALA A 88 -9.28 8.11 -5.19
CA ALA A 88 -8.25 8.72 -4.35
C ALA A 88 -8.83 9.84 -3.47
N GLN A 89 -9.70 10.69 -4.04
CA GLN A 89 -10.42 11.71 -3.28
C GLN A 89 -11.32 11.06 -2.21
N HIS A 90 -12.06 10.01 -2.57
CA HIS A 90 -12.88 9.26 -1.62
C HIS A 90 -12.03 8.72 -0.44
N LEU A 91 -10.90 8.06 -0.70
CA LEU A 91 -10.03 7.56 0.38
C LEU A 91 -9.49 8.67 1.28
N LEU A 92 -9.20 9.86 0.73
CA LEU A 92 -8.75 11.00 1.54
C LEU A 92 -9.87 11.56 2.41
N HIS A 93 -11.11 11.60 1.90
CA HIS A 93 -12.27 12.03 2.68
C HIS A 93 -12.66 11.02 3.76
N GLU A 94 -12.53 9.73 3.46
CA GLU A 94 -12.88 8.61 4.35
C GLU A 94 -11.68 8.06 5.14
N PHE A 95 -10.56 8.77 5.19
CA PHE A 95 -9.31 8.27 5.77
C PHE A 95 -9.49 7.70 7.16
N GLU A 96 -10.24 8.38 8.02
CA GLU A 96 -10.51 7.97 9.40
C GLU A 96 -11.45 6.76 9.49
N ASN A 97 -12.29 6.56 8.48
CA ASN A 97 -13.27 5.47 8.42
C ASN A 97 -12.70 4.19 7.78
N VAL A 98 -11.56 4.27 7.10
CA VAL A 98 -10.83 3.07 6.66
C VAL A 98 -10.46 2.24 7.88
N PRO A 99 -10.85 0.93 7.94
CA PRO A 99 -10.61 0.12 9.14
C PRO A 99 -9.15 0.09 9.56
N VAL A 100 -8.26 -0.19 8.60
CA VAL A 100 -6.81 -0.33 8.86
C VAL A 100 -6.02 0.31 7.74
N TRP A 101 -4.97 1.06 8.13
CA TRP A 101 -3.88 1.44 7.25
C TRP A 101 -2.64 0.65 7.66
N ILE A 102 -1.95 0.06 6.71
CA ILE A 102 -0.65 -0.57 6.93
C ILE A 102 0.40 0.25 6.20
N ILE A 103 1.29 0.87 6.96
CA ILE A 103 2.40 1.65 6.45
C ILE A 103 3.62 0.73 6.42
N VAL A 104 4.13 0.46 5.22
CA VAL A 104 5.31 -0.39 5.02
C VAL A 104 6.53 0.49 5.10
N CYS A 105 7.35 0.23 6.09
CA CYS A 105 8.58 0.95 6.39
C CYS A 105 9.78 0.02 6.36
N GLY A 106 10.97 0.56 6.33
CA GLY A 106 12.18 -0.26 6.45
C GLY A 106 13.45 0.54 6.60
N LYS A 107 14.49 -0.15 7.04
CA LYS A 107 15.80 0.42 7.33
C LYS A 107 16.86 -0.01 6.33
N LYS A 108 17.87 0.84 6.15
CA LYS A 108 19.06 0.55 5.34
C LYS A 108 19.95 -0.46 6.08
N VAL A 109 19.79 -1.73 5.77
CA VAL A 109 20.53 -2.83 6.44
C VAL A 109 21.39 -3.64 5.49
N TYR A 110 21.25 -3.45 4.17
CA TYR A 110 21.99 -4.24 3.18
C TYR A 110 22.53 -3.40 2.01
N PRO A 111 23.74 -3.71 1.48
CA PRO A 111 24.74 -4.60 2.08
C PRO A 111 25.34 -4.00 3.36
N PRO A 112 25.85 -4.82 4.31
CA PRO A 112 26.47 -4.31 5.53
C PRO A 112 27.58 -3.31 5.22
N GLY A 113 27.56 -2.14 5.85
CA GLY A 113 28.54 -1.07 5.65
C GLY A 113 28.38 -0.23 4.38
N ALA A 114 27.48 -0.61 3.45
CA ALA A 114 27.21 0.13 2.20
C ALA A 114 25.74 0.05 1.78
N ALA A 115 24.83 0.10 2.75
CA ALA A 115 23.39 0.00 2.51
C ALA A 115 22.85 1.15 1.66
N THR A 116 21.94 0.84 0.73
CA THR A 116 21.36 1.79 -0.22
C THR A 116 19.85 1.81 -0.17
N ASP A 117 19.23 2.92 -0.57
CA ASP A 117 17.77 3.04 -0.70
C ASP A 117 17.19 2.02 -1.67
N GLN A 118 17.89 1.75 -2.77
CA GLN A 118 17.49 0.75 -3.75
C GLN A 118 17.33 -0.65 -3.13
N MET A 119 18.20 -1.03 -2.18
CA MET A 119 18.11 -2.31 -1.48
C MET A 119 16.97 -2.34 -0.46
N VAL A 120 16.64 -1.18 0.15
CA VAL A 120 15.43 -1.04 0.98
C VAL A 120 14.20 -1.27 0.12
N ASP A 121 14.06 -0.55 -0.98
CA ASP A 121 12.93 -0.65 -1.89
C ASP A 121 12.75 -2.08 -2.45
N ALA A 122 13.87 -2.76 -2.79
CA ALA A 122 13.86 -4.14 -3.24
C ALA A 122 13.31 -5.14 -2.20
N ALA A 123 13.27 -4.79 -0.92
CA ALA A 123 12.62 -5.57 0.13
C ALA A 123 11.16 -5.13 0.38
N LEU A 124 10.91 -3.82 0.43
CA LEU A 124 9.63 -3.28 0.89
C LEU A 124 8.51 -3.45 -0.14
N TYR A 125 8.76 -3.19 -1.42
CA TYR A 125 7.72 -3.32 -2.45
C TYR A 125 7.30 -4.78 -2.70
N PRO A 126 8.17 -5.79 -2.74
CA PRO A 126 7.75 -7.19 -2.76
C PRO A 126 6.92 -7.58 -1.53
N ALA A 127 7.31 -7.11 -0.33
CA ALA A 127 6.54 -7.35 0.89
C ALA A 127 5.14 -6.74 0.81
N ALA A 128 5.02 -5.50 0.34
CA ALA A 128 3.75 -4.83 0.10
C ALA A 128 2.88 -5.60 -0.90
N GLN A 129 3.46 -6.10 -1.99
CA GLN A 129 2.72 -6.88 -2.99
C GLN A 129 2.25 -8.23 -2.44
N ASN A 130 3.07 -8.94 -1.66
CA ASN A 130 2.64 -10.18 -1.00
C ASN A 130 1.45 -9.93 -0.05
N LEU A 131 1.49 -8.85 0.73
CA LEU A 131 0.39 -8.43 1.59
C LEU A 131 -0.91 -8.24 0.79
N ILE A 132 -0.85 -7.53 -0.33
CA ILE A 132 -2.00 -7.22 -1.21
C ILE A 132 -2.60 -8.50 -1.80
N VAL A 133 -1.77 -9.42 -2.27
CA VAL A 133 -2.22 -10.71 -2.83
C VAL A 133 -2.84 -11.57 -1.73
N ALA A 134 -2.23 -11.61 -0.54
CA ALA A 134 -2.78 -12.32 0.62
C ALA A 134 -4.13 -11.73 1.06
N ALA A 135 -4.26 -10.41 1.10
CA ALA A 135 -5.51 -9.74 1.43
C ALA A 135 -6.63 -10.18 0.46
N ARG A 136 -6.34 -10.20 -0.85
CA ARG A 136 -7.30 -10.68 -1.85
C ARG A 136 -7.73 -12.12 -1.58
N SER A 137 -6.81 -13.01 -1.24
CA SER A 137 -7.13 -14.42 -0.95
C SER A 137 -7.98 -14.60 0.32
N LEU A 138 -7.89 -13.65 1.25
CA LEU A 138 -8.66 -13.60 2.49
C LEU A 138 -9.98 -12.80 2.36
N GLY A 139 -10.34 -12.33 1.16
CA GLY A 139 -11.56 -11.57 0.92
C GLY A 139 -11.46 -10.09 1.34
N LEU A 140 -10.27 -9.58 1.66
CA LEU A 140 -10.03 -8.18 2.00
C LEU A 140 -9.67 -7.37 0.76
N GLY A 141 -10.24 -6.17 0.68
CA GLY A 141 -9.88 -5.15 -0.30
C GLY A 141 -8.67 -4.35 0.17
N THR A 142 -7.82 -3.98 -0.78
CA THR A 142 -6.65 -3.14 -0.52
C THR A 142 -6.48 -2.05 -1.56
N THR A 143 -5.82 -0.96 -1.16
CA THR A 143 -5.32 0.05 -2.09
C THR A 143 -3.90 0.44 -1.72
N PHE A 144 -2.98 0.21 -2.64
CA PHE A 144 -1.62 0.75 -2.61
C PHE A 144 -1.70 2.25 -2.87
N THR A 145 -1.20 3.09 -1.96
CA THR A 145 -1.15 4.55 -2.11
C THR A 145 0.26 5.08 -1.88
N THR A 146 0.55 6.24 -2.45
CA THR A 146 1.80 6.96 -2.25
C THR A 146 1.58 8.23 -1.41
N PHE A 147 0.69 8.18 -0.45
CA PHE A 147 0.33 9.33 0.38
C PHE A 147 1.53 9.91 1.14
N GLN A 148 2.47 9.06 1.54
CA GLN A 148 3.70 9.47 2.21
C GLN A 148 4.55 10.47 1.41
N VAL A 149 4.51 10.44 0.08
CA VAL A 149 5.38 11.29 -0.75
C VAL A 149 5.23 12.80 -0.45
N ALA A 150 4.03 13.24 -0.13
CA ALA A 150 3.75 14.64 0.19
C ALA A 150 3.49 14.91 1.69
N THR A 151 3.53 13.88 2.54
CA THR A 151 3.15 13.98 3.97
C THR A 151 4.08 13.18 4.89
N GLU A 152 5.30 12.92 4.44
CA GLU A 152 6.24 12.05 5.16
C GLU A 152 6.57 12.59 6.57
N SER A 153 6.87 13.89 6.68
CA SER A 153 7.22 14.52 7.96
C SER A 153 6.08 14.43 8.98
N GLU A 154 4.85 14.67 8.53
CA GLU A 154 3.67 14.60 9.38
C GLU A 154 3.36 13.15 9.80
N MET A 155 3.51 12.21 8.86
CA MET A 155 3.36 10.79 9.17
C MET A 155 4.39 10.32 10.20
N ARG A 156 5.67 10.72 10.04
CA ARG A 156 6.73 10.41 11.01
C ARG A 156 6.38 10.94 12.40
N ASN A 157 6.00 12.20 12.48
CA ASN A 157 5.66 12.86 13.75
C ASN A 157 4.47 12.21 14.46
N VAL A 158 3.40 11.90 13.72
CA VAL A 158 2.17 11.33 14.31
C VAL A 158 2.34 9.85 14.67
N LEU A 159 3.05 9.09 13.84
CA LEU A 159 3.20 7.64 13.99
C LEU A 159 4.47 7.22 14.73
N GLY A 160 5.35 8.15 15.06
CA GLY A 160 6.61 7.87 15.74
C GLY A 160 7.61 7.09 14.87
N ILE A 161 7.56 7.26 13.53
CA ILE A 161 8.47 6.55 12.62
C ILE A 161 9.84 7.22 12.70
N PRO A 162 10.92 6.48 13.02
CA PRO A 162 12.25 7.06 13.18
C PRO A 162 12.81 7.58 11.86
N ASP A 163 13.71 8.58 11.94
CA ASP A 163 14.30 9.25 10.78
C ASP A 163 15.14 8.32 9.89
N ASP A 164 15.70 7.26 10.49
CA ASP A 164 16.50 6.24 9.79
C ASP A 164 15.67 5.18 9.05
N ALA A 165 14.34 5.21 9.19
CA ALA A 165 13.44 4.32 8.48
C ALA A 165 12.83 5.01 7.25
N SER A 166 12.85 4.36 6.09
CA SER A 166 12.13 4.79 4.89
C SER A 166 10.65 4.42 4.99
N ILE A 167 9.76 5.26 4.46
CA ILE A 167 8.33 4.96 4.31
C ILE A 167 8.08 4.67 2.83
N ALA A 168 7.84 3.41 2.49
CA ALA A 168 7.69 3.00 1.08
C ALA A 168 6.26 3.18 0.56
N VAL A 169 5.25 2.78 1.34
CA VAL A 169 3.87 2.75 0.88
C VAL A 169 2.87 2.75 2.04
N CYS A 170 1.72 3.37 1.80
CA CYS A 170 0.56 3.31 2.70
C CYS A 170 -0.53 2.45 2.04
N ILE A 171 -0.95 1.37 2.71
CA ILE A 171 -1.94 0.43 2.17
C ILE A 171 -3.22 0.54 3.00
N ALA A 172 -4.32 0.99 2.35
CA ALA A 172 -5.65 0.88 2.93
C ALA A 172 -6.10 -0.59 2.90
N VAL A 173 -6.67 -1.09 4.00
CA VAL A 173 -7.14 -2.46 4.15
C VAL A 173 -8.51 -2.47 4.81
N GLY A 174 -9.45 -3.25 4.26
CA GLY A 174 -10.79 -3.41 4.81
C GLY A 174 -11.63 -4.38 4.00
N TYR A 175 -12.86 -4.62 4.42
CA TYR A 175 -13.81 -5.39 3.60
C TYR A 175 -14.26 -4.55 2.41
N PRO A 176 -14.27 -5.13 1.19
CA PRO A 176 -14.61 -4.36 -0.01
C PRO A 176 -16.09 -3.99 -0.04
N ASP A 177 -16.40 -2.73 -0.37
CA ASP A 177 -17.75 -2.26 -0.68
C ASP A 177 -18.01 -2.25 -2.21
N ARG A 178 -17.09 -2.76 -2.98
CA ARG A 178 -17.18 -2.94 -4.43
C ARG A 178 -16.66 -4.34 -4.79
N PRO A 179 -17.24 -5.00 -5.78
CA PRO A 179 -16.81 -6.34 -6.17
C PRO A 179 -15.36 -6.34 -6.66
N PHE A 180 -14.66 -7.42 -6.39
CA PHE A 180 -13.41 -7.72 -7.06
C PHE A 180 -13.65 -7.91 -8.57
N GLY A 181 -12.60 -7.80 -9.34
CA GLY A 181 -12.66 -8.01 -10.77
C GLY A 181 -11.27 -8.12 -11.36
N PRO A 182 -11.16 -8.55 -12.62
CA PRO A 182 -9.87 -8.79 -13.24
C PRO A 182 -9.05 -7.50 -13.37
N VAL A 183 -7.74 -7.62 -13.22
CA VAL A 183 -6.81 -6.56 -13.57
C VAL A 183 -6.58 -6.52 -15.08
N LYS A 184 -6.49 -5.31 -15.63
CA LYS A 184 -6.11 -5.13 -17.04
C LYS A 184 -4.60 -4.92 -17.11
N ARG A 185 -3.94 -5.67 -17.94
CA ARG A 185 -2.48 -5.58 -18.18
C ARG A 185 -2.20 -5.63 -19.68
N LYS A 186 -1.02 -5.17 -20.06
CA LYS A 186 -0.52 -5.37 -21.42
C LYS A 186 -0.37 -6.88 -21.70
N PRO A 187 -0.54 -7.31 -22.95
CA PRO A 187 -0.18 -8.68 -23.36
C PRO A 187 1.28 -9.00 -23.02
N VAL A 188 1.55 -10.22 -22.60
CA VAL A 188 2.90 -10.64 -22.23
C VAL A 188 3.91 -10.43 -23.39
N ALA A 189 3.44 -10.64 -24.63
CA ALA A 189 4.27 -10.43 -25.83
C ALA A 189 4.77 -8.98 -26.02
N GLU A 190 4.12 -7.99 -25.40
CA GLU A 190 4.55 -6.59 -25.46
C GLU A 190 5.62 -6.23 -24.42
N VAL A 191 5.87 -7.10 -23.46
CA VAL A 191 6.75 -6.82 -22.30
C VAL A 191 7.85 -7.87 -22.11
N ILE A 192 7.85 -8.91 -22.93
CA ILE A 192 8.88 -9.96 -22.89
C ILE A 192 9.89 -9.73 -24.02
N HIS A 193 11.15 -9.77 -23.69
CA HIS A 193 12.28 -9.70 -24.62
C HIS A 193 13.17 -10.89 -24.35
N TRP A 194 13.46 -11.67 -25.40
CA TRP A 194 14.32 -12.85 -25.33
C TRP A 194 15.76 -12.47 -25.62
N ASP A 195 16.67 -12.83 -24.69
CA ASP A 195 18.13 -12.66 -24.77
C ASP A 195 18.61 -11.20 -24.75
N ARG A 196 17.86 -10.25 -25.27
CA ARG A 196 18.18 -8.81 -25.29
C ARG A 196 16.91 -7.97 -25.39
N TRP A 197 17.04 -6.71 -25.01
CA TRP A 197 15.98 -5.70 -25.10
C TRP A 197 15.59 -5.46 -26.55
#